data_60ff53d699e1fd90781c013a22501197
#
_entry.id   60ff53d699e1fd90781c013a22501197
#
_cell.length_a   1.000
_cell.length_b   1.000
_cell.length_c   1.000
_cell.angle_alpha   90.00
_cell.angle_beta   90.00
_cell.angle_gamma   90.00
#
_symmetry.space_group_name_H-M   'P 1'
#
loop_
_entity.id
_entity.type
_entity.pdbx_description
1 polymer ?
#
loop_
_entity_poly.entity_id
_entity_poly.type
_entity_poly.pdbx_seq_one_letter_code
_entity_poly.pdbx_strand_id
1 'polypeptide(L)'
;MTRIIGGTGKGRRLRSPPGDATRPTGARVRQTLFDILAPRIRGCRFLDAFAGNGGVGLEALSRGAARVVLIDQSRAAVEVIRENARLLAGGGGDVQIHQQDARIALAALADAGVRFDVVYLDPPYASPLYEPLLEESGRLLEETGTVVAEHFHKRALPETIGGLVSTRSVRIGDHKLTFYEARHD
;
A
#
# COMPACT_ATOMS: atom_id res chain seq x y z
N MET A 1 -13.35 12.22 -5.27
CA MET A 1 -12.18 13.11 -4.94
C MET A 1 -11.56 12.61 -3.65
N THR A 2 -10.30 12.22 -3.70
CA THR A 2 -9.55 11.67 -2.55
C THR A 2 -9.01 12.80 -1.67
N ARG A 3 -9.06 12.63 -0.34
CA ARG A 3 -8.44 13.54 0.64
C ARG A 3 -7.59 12.75 1.62
N ILE A 4 -6.53 13.37 2.13
CA ILE A 4 -5.78 12.86 3.29
C ILE A 4 -6.68 12.97 4.53
N ILE A 5 -6.77 11.87 5.29
CA ILE A 5 -7.72 11.73 6.40
C ILE A 5 -7.05 12.09 7.74
N GLY A 6 -5.77 11.78 7.89
CA GLY A 6 -5.04 11.97 9.15
C GLY A 6 -3.64 12.55 8.95
N GLY A 7 -2.96 12.81 10.07
CA GLY A 7 -1.58 13.30 10.09
C GLY A 7 -1.42 14.77 9.71
N THR A 8 -0.19 15.14 9.33
CA THR A 8 0.22 16.52 9.04
C THR A 8 -0.43 17.11 7.79
N GLY A 9 -0.83 16.24 6.84
CA GLY A 9 -1.50 16.62 5.60
C GLY A 9 -3.02 16.54 5.65
N LYS A 10 -3.64 16.31 6.82
CA LYS A 10 -5.08 16.13 6.96
C LYS A 10 -5.89 17.21 6.22
N GLY A 11 -6.90 16.78 5.47
CA GLY A 11 -7.79 17.65 4.68
C GLY A 11 -7.29 18.03 3.30
N ARG A 12 -6.01 17.81 2.97
CA ARG A 12 -5.45 18.09 1.64
C ARG A 12 -6.13 17.23 0.58
N ARG A 13 -6.52 17.85 -0.51
CA ARG A 13 -7.18 17.18 -1.65
C ARG A 13 -6.12 16.62 -2.58
N LEU A 14 -6.25 15.36 -2.92
CA LEU A 14 -5.40 14.69 -3.90
C LEU A 14 -6.07 14.72 -5.27
N ARG A 15 -5.28 14.95 -6.31
CA ARG A 15 -5.70 14.83 -7.70
C ARG A 15 -5.85 13.35 -8.06
N SER A 16 -6.64 13.05 -9.07
CA SER A 16 -6.75 11.73 -9.69
C SER A 16 -6.36 11.81 -11.16
N PRO A 17 -5.82 10.73 -11.75
CA PRO A 17 -5.54 10.69 -13.18
C PRO A 17 -6.79 10.94 -14.00
N PRO A 18 -6.68 11.62 -15.16
CA PRO A 18 -7.80 11.81 -16.09
C PRO A 18 -8.29 10.44 -16.62
N GLY A 19 -9.60 10.27 -16.68
CA GLY A 19 -10.22 9.04 -17.20
C GLY A 19 -10.08 7.83 -16.27
N ASP A 20 -9.62 8.02 -15.05
CA ASP A 20 -9.43 6.96 -14.08
C ASP A 20 -10.79 6.40 -13.64
N ALA A 21 -11.19 5.28 -14.26
CA ALA A 21 -12.30 4.45 -13.82
C ALA A 21 -11.90 3.61 -12.57
N THR A 22 -10.63 3.70 -12.12
CA THR A 22 -10.21 3.05 -10.90
C THR A 22 -10.89 3.75 -9.74
N ARG A 23 -11.73 3.02 -9.02
CA ARG A 23 -12.36 3.53 -7.81
C ARG A 23 -11.24 3.72 -6.78
N PRO A 24 -10.88 4.96 -6.40
CA PRO A 24 -9.87 5.17 -5.38
C PRO A 24 -10.25 4.37 -4.14
N THR A 25 -9.29 3.75 -3.47
CA THR A 25 -9.53 3.10 -2.17
C THR A 25 -10.44 3.99 -1.33
N GLY A 26 -11.61 3.48 -1.00
CA GLY A 26 -12.66 4.27 -0.37
C GLY A 26 -12.15 4.90 0.93
N ALA A 27 -12.56 6.12 1.24
CA ALA A 27 -12.14 6.80 2.48
C ALA A 27 -12.35 5.91 3.72
N ARG A 28 -13.42 5.11 3.74
CA ARG A 28 -13.72 4.18 4.83
C ARG A 28 -12.73 3.02 4.91
N VAL A 29 -12.30 2.48 3.78
CA VAL A 29 -11.29 1.41 3.74
C VAL A 29 -9.95 1.95 4.24
N ARG A 30 -9.51 3.11 3.74
CA ARG A 30 -8.29 3.77 4.21
C ARG A 30 -8.35 4.12 5.70
N GLN A 31 -9.47 4.65 6.19
CA GLN A 31 -9.62 4.92 7.62
C GLN A 31 -9.43 3.63 8.43
N THR A 32 -10.13 2.54 8.08
CA THR A 32 -10.01 1.25 8.76
C THR A 32 -8.58 0.70 8.69
N LEU A 33 -7.94 0.78 7.50
CA LEU A 33 -6.54 0.38 7.33
C LEU A 33 -5.62 1.09 8.32
N PHE A 34 -5.69 2.41 8.35
CA PHE A 34 -4.79 3.22 9.19
C PHE A 34 -5.16 3.21 10.67
N ASP A 35 -6.41 2.92 11.04
CA ASP A 35 -6.77 2.67 12.43
C ASP A 35 -6.12 1.38 12.95
N ILE A 36 -6.08 0.33 12.11
CA ILE A 36 -5.40 -0.92 12.44
C ILE A 36 -3.88 -0.74 12.48
N LEU A 37 -3.32 -0.01 11.51
CA LEU A 37 -1.88 0.21 11.42
C LEU A 37 -1.36 1.32 12.35
N ALA A 38 -2.22 2.03 13.07
CA ALA A 38 -1.84 3.20 13.88
C ALA A 38 -0.61 2.95 14.80
N PRO A 39 -0.46 1.79 15.48
CA PRO A 39 0.69 1.54 16.34
C PRO A 39 2.02 1.39 15.59
N ARG A 40 1.99 1.13 14.27
CA ARG A 40 3.15 0.76 13.43
C ARG A 40 3.56 1.85 12.44
N ILE A 41 2.71 2.86 12.20
CA ILE A 41 2.91 3.81 11.09
C ILE A 41 4.05 4.79 11.35
N ARG A 42 4.15 5.30 12.58
CA ARG A 42 5.18 6.31 12.87
C ARG A 42 6.58 5.72 12.75
N GLY A 43 7.38 6.31 11.87
CA GLY A 43 8.76 5.89 11.61
C GLY A 43 8.89 4.67 10.69
N CYS A 44 7.79 4.07 10.21
CA CYS A 44 7.83 2.88 9.37
C CYS A 44 8.32 3.17 7.95
N ARG A 45 8.77 2.11 7.29
CA ARG A 45 8.99 2.03 5.84
C ARG A 45 7.77 1.37 5.22
N PHE A 46 7.06 2.13 4.41
CA PHE A 46 5.79 1.73 3.81
C PHE A 46 5.95 1.56 2.29
N LEU A 47 5.50 0.44 1.75
CA LEU A 47 5.42 0.18 0.33
C LEU A 47 3.96 0.11 -0.13
N ASP A 48 3.60 0.94 -1.11
CA ASP A 48 2.32 0.90 -1.83
C ASP A 48 2.59 0.43 -3.26
N ALA A 49 2.28 -0.84 -3.54
CA ALA A 49 2.67 -1.49 -4.80
C ALA A 49 1.71 -1.23 -5.96
N PHE A 50 0.55 -0.63 -5.71
CA PHE A 50 -0.46 -0.24 -6.71
C PHE A 50 -1.01 1.15 -6.38
N ALA A 51 -0.13 2.14 -6.43
CA ALA A 51 -0.37 3.41 -5.77
C ALA A 51 -1.48 4.29 -6.37
N GLY A 52 -1.85 4.12 -7.64
CA GLY A 52 -2.91 4.89 -8.28
C GLY A 52 -2.67 6.41 -8.19
N ASN A 53 -3.43 7.10 -7.38
CA ASN A 53 -3.21 8.54 -7.11
C ASN A 53 -2.33 8.80 -5.87
N GLY A 54 -1.77 7.77 -5.27
CA GLY A 54 -0.96 7.84 -4.06
C GLY A 54 -1.77 7.92 -2.76
N GLY A 55 -3.08 7.67 -2.80
CA GLY A 55 -3.97 7.89 -1.67
C GLY A 55 -3.62 7.13 -0.41
N VAL A 56 -3.08 5.91 -0.51
CA VAL A 56 -2.67 5.08 0.64
C VAL A 56 -1.26 5.44 1.08
N GLY A 57 -0.28 5.39 0.19
CA GLY A 57 1.11 5.69 0.56
C GLY A 57 1.31 7.12 1.07
N LEU A 58 0.64 8.12 0.48
CA LEU A 58 0.70 9.50 0.96
C LEU A 58 -0.06 9.72 2.28
N GLU A 59 -1.08 8.92 2.57
CA GLU A 59 -1.71 8.89 3.89
C GLU A 59 -0.73 8.35 4.95
N ALA A 60 0.04 7.27 4.62
CA ALA A 60 1.08 6.76 5.51
C ALA A 60 2.15 7.83 5.80
N LEU A 61 2.62 8.55 4.76
CA LEU A 61 3.55 9.67 4.91
C LEU A 61 2.99 10.74 5.84
N SER A 62 1.75 11.16 5.62
CA SER A 62 1.06 12.17 6.44
C SER A 62 0.95 11.77 7.90
N ARG A 63 0.83 10.48 8.18
CA ARG A 63 0.75 9.91 9.54
C ARG A 63 2.12 9.64 10.18
N GLY A 64 3.20 9.97 9.49
CA GLY A 64 4.55 9.94 10.03
C GLY A 64 5.39 8.72 9.65
N ALA A 65 5.07 8.03 8.56
CA ALA A 65 5.99 7.05 7.96
C ALA A 65 7.32 7.74 7.61
N ALA A 66 8.44 7.09 7.92
CA ALA A 66 9.78 7.65 7.67
C ALA A 66 10.16 7.57 6.19
N ARG A 67 9.72 6.51 5.51
CA ARG A 67 9.91 6.30 4.08
C ARG A 67 8.66 5.70 3.46
N VAL A 68 8.29 6.20 2.29
CA VAL A 68 7.20 5.67 1.48
C VAL A 68 7.68 5.41 0.08
N VAL A 69 7.51 4.18 -0.40
CA VAL A 69 7.75 3.80 -1.79
C VAL A 69 6.40 3.58 -2.46
N LEU A 70 6.17 4.29 -3.57
CA LEU A 70 4.93 4.20 -4.36
C LEU A 70 5.26 3.65 -5.73
N ILE A 71 4.59 2.60 -6.13
CA ILE A 71 4.78 1.93 -7.42
C ILE A 71 3.48 1.96 -8.20
N ASP A 72 3.54 2.36 -9.45
CA ASP A 72 2.45 2.21 -10.40
C ASP A 72 3.02 2.07 -11.82
N GLN A 73 2.41 1.21 -12.64
CA GLN A 73 2.83 1.05 -14.03
C GLN A 73 2.37 2.18 -14.95
N SER A 74 1.30 2.88 -14.56
CA SER A 74 0.71 3.96 -15.34
C SER A 74 1.52 5.24 -15.22
N ARG A 75 2.01 5.77 -16.36
CA ARG A 75 2.68 7.06 -16.40
C ARG A 75 1.79 8.18 -15.86
N ALA A 76 0.50 8.19 -16.22
CA ALA A 76 -0.44 9.20 -15.75
C ALA A 76 -0.63 9.16 -14.23
N ALA A 77 -0.69 7.94 -13.63
CA ALA A 77 -0.74 7.77 -12.19
C ALA A 77 0.54 8.33 -11.54
N VAL A 78 1.70 7.98 -12.05
CA VAL A 78 3.00 8.43 -11.51
C VAL A 78 3.14 9.95 -11.56
N GLU A 79 2.72 10.61 -12.65
CA GLU A 79 2.71 12.07 -12.75
C GLU A 79 1.82 12.70 -11.66
N VAL A 80 0.61 12.15 -11.46
CA VAL A 80 -0.32 12.60 -10.42
C VAL A 80 0.23 12.33 -9.01
N ILE A 81 0.85 11.17 -8.77
CA ILE A 81 1.49 10.88 -7.47
C ILE A 81 2.56 11.93 -7.16
N ARG A 82 3.40 12.29 -8.13
CA ARG A 82 4.44 13.32 -7.94
C ARG A 82 3.85 14.68 -7.57
N GLU A 83 2.75 15.08 -8.23
CA GLU A 83 2.06 16.33 -7.89
C GLU A 83 1.47 16.26 -6.47
N ASN A 84 0.81 15.16 -6.13
CA ASN A 84 0.21 14.96 -4.82
C ASN A 84 1.26 14.90 -3.69
N ALA A 85 2.42 14.27 -3.94
CA ALA A 85 3.51 14.23 -2.97
C ALA A 85 4.06 15.63 -2.64
N ARG A 86 4.15 16.52 -3.63
CA ARG A 86 4.57 17.93 -3.40
C ARG A 86 3.63 18.67 -2.45
N LEU A 87 2.34 18.31 -2.42
CA LEU A 87 1.39 18.90 -1.47
C LEU A 87 1.72 18.55 -0.01
N LEU A 88 2.46 17.47 0.22
CA LEU A 88 2.88 17.01 1.54
C LEU A 88 4.34 17.35 1.86
N ALA A 89 5.04 18.01 0.95
CA ALA A 89 6.41 18.47 1.16
C ALA A 89 6.49 19.35 2.41
N GLY A 90 7.45 19.03 3.29
CA GLY A 90 7.60 19.69 4.60
C GLY A 90 7.03 18.91 5.79
N GLY A 91 6.29 17.81 5.56
CA GLY A 91 5.79 16.93 6.62
C GLY A 91 6.81 15.93 7.18
N GLY A 92 8.03 15.89 6.62
CA GLY A 92 9.05 14.88 6.92
C GLY A 92 8.81 13.58 6.14
N GLY A 93 9.81 12.68 6.18
CA GLY A 93 9.78 11.40 5.48
C GLY A 93 10.31 11.48 4.04
N ASP A 94 10.83 10.33 3.58
CA ASP A 94 11.36 10.11 2.24
C ASP A 94 10.27 9.51 1.35
N VAL A 95 10.12 10.03 0.12
CA VAL A 95 9.15 9.54 -0.86
C VAL A 95 9.87 9.13 -2.13
N GLN A 96 9.73 7.86 -2.49
CA GLN A 96 10.24 7.31 -3.73
C GLN A 96 9.06 6.87 -4.61
N ILE A 97 9.12 7.20 -5.89
CA ILE A 97 8.04 6.93 -6.84
C ILE A 97 8.64 6.23 -8.05
N HIS A 98 8.18 5.01 -8.31
CA HIS A 98 8.65 4.16 -9.39
C HIS A 98 7.54 3.92 -10.41
N GLN A 99 7.85 4.20 -11.68
CA GLN A 99 6.98 3.79 -12.80
C GLN A 99 7.41 2.41 -13.25
N GLN A 100 6.74 1.36 -12.76
CA GLN A 100 7.10 -0.02 -13.03
C GLN A 100 5.93 -0.98 -12.79
N ASP A 101 5.95 -2.14 -13.44
CA ASP A 101 5.07 -3.26 -13.07
C ASP A 101 5.41 -3.73 -11.64
N ALA A 102 4.38 -3.93 -10.82
CA ALA A 102 4.56 -4.25 -9.40
C ALA A 102 5.35 -5.55 -9.19
N ARG A 103 5.14 -6.59 -10.01
CA ARG A 103 5.87 -7.86 -9.88
C ARG A 103 7.38 -7.67 -10.10
N ILE A 104 7.73 -6.90 -11.13
CA ILE A 104 9.14 -6.61 -11.45
C ILE A 104 9.76 -5.78 -10.34
N ALA A 105 9.03 -4.77 -9.85
CA ALA A 105 9.51 -3.90 -8.80
C ALA A 105 9.71 -4.62 -7.47
N LEU A 106 8.75 -5.46 -7.05
CA LEU A 106 8.85 -6.23 -5.81
C LEU A 106 10.04 -7.21 -5.86
N ALA A 107 10.21 -7.95 -6.96
CA ALA A 107 11.34 -8.86 -7.14
C ALA A 107 12.68 -8.10 -7.07
N ALA A 108 12.82 -6.98 -7.79
CA ALA A 108 14.04 -6.17 -7.79
C ALA A 108 14.37 -5.61 -6.39
N LEU A 109 13.36 -5.13 -5.65
CA LEU A 109 13.54 -4.65 -4.28
C LEU A 109 13.97 -5.79 -3.33
N ALA A 110 13.38 -6.99 -3.48
CA ALA A 110 13.74 -8.15 -2.69
C ALA A 110 15.17 -8.62 -2.96
N ASP A 111 15.58 -8.67 -4.23
CA ASP A 111 16.94 -9.05 -4.65
C ASP A 111 17.98 -8.02 -4.19
N ALA A 112 17.59 -6.75 -4.09
CA ALA A 112 18.42 -5.68 -3.51
C ALA A 112 18.46 -5.70 -1.97
N GLY A 113 17.77 -6.64 -1.31
CA GLY A 113 17.74 -6.74 0.15
C GLY A 113 16.96 -5.65 0.86
N VAL A 114 16.11 -4.90 0.13
CA VAL A 114 15.27 -3.85 0.75
C VAL A 114 14.19 -4.50 1.62
N ARG A 115 13.89 -3.88 2.75
CA ARG A 115 12.87 -4.35 3.71
C ARG A 115 11.90 -3.24 4.06
N PHE A 116 10.67 -3.63 4.38
CA PHE A 116 9.56 -2.76 4.76
C PHE A 116 8.86 -3.26 6.01
N ASP A 117 8.35 -2.33 6.79
CA ASP A 117 7.49 -2.62 7.94
C ASP A 117 6.05 -2.89 7.50
N VAL A 118 5.62 -2.26 6.40
CA VAL A 118 4.28 -2.45 5.81
C VAL A 118 4.39 -2.52 4.28
N VAL A 119 3.83 -3.56 3.69
CA VAL A 119 3.61 -3.70 2.25
C VAL A 119 2.11 -3.73 1.97
N TYR A 120 1.62 -2.80 1.16
CA TYR A 120 0.22 -2.72 0.78
C TYR A 120 0.02 -3.13 -0.68
N LEU A 121 -0.93 -4.04 -0.92
CA LEU A 121 -1.26 -4.62 -2.21
C LEU A 121 -2.74 -4.37 -2.52
N ASP A 122 -3.03 -3.62 -3.58
CA ASP A 122 -4.38 -3.41 -4.13
C ASP A 122 -4.38 -3.62 -5.66
N PRO A 123 -4.05 -4.84 -6.15
CA PRO A 123 -4.09 -5.11 -7.58
C PRO A 123 -5.53 -5.08 -8.10
N PRO A 124 -5.76 -4.89 -9.43
CA PRO A 124 -7.09 -4.95 -10.02
C PRO A 124 -7.87 -6.20 -9.59
N TYR A 125 -9.16 -6.07 -9.29
CA TYR A 125 -10.01 -7.10 -8.68
C TYR A 125 -9.98 -8.49 -9.33
N ALA A 126 -9.89 -8.55 -10.64
CA ALA A 126 -9.82 -9.81 -11.38
C ALA A 126 -8.40 -10.35 -11.55
N SER A 127 -7.42 -9.73 -10.89
CA SER A 127 -6.02 -10.08 -11.08
C SER A 127 -5.71 -11.49 -10.57
N PRO A 128 -5.03 -12.32 -11.36
CA PRO A 128 -4.47 -13.60 -10.90
C PRO A 128 -3.18 -13.40 -10.09
N LEU A 129 -2.81 -12.16 -9.80
CA LEU A 129 -1.49 -11.80 -9.28
C LEU A 129 -1.39 -11.81 -7.75
N TYR A 130 -2.48 -12.04 -7.01
CA TYR A 130 -2.43 -11.96 -5.55
C TYR A 130 -1.42 -12.92 -4.94
N GLU A 131 -1.44 -14.18 -5.36
CA GLU A 131 -0.56 -15.21 -4.81
C GLU A 131 0.92 -14.91 -5.10
N PRO A 132 1.36 -14.66 -6.36
CA PRO A 132 2.74 -14.27 -6.63
C PRO A 132 3.18 -12.97 -5.94
N LEU A 133 2.28 -11.99 -5.82
CA LEU A 133 2.60 -10.74 -5.12
C LEU A 133 2.76 -10.94 -3.61
N LEU A 134 1.95 -11.79 -2.99
CA LEU A 134 2.09 -12.16 -1.58
C LEU A 134 3.41 -12.89 -1.32
N GLU A 135 3.78 -13.86 -2.16
CA GLU A 135 5.06 -14.57 -2.05
C GLU A 135 6.25 -13.62 -2.09
N GLU A 136 6.30 -12.74 -3.11
CA GLU A 136 7.38 -11.74 -3.22
C GLU A 136 7.37 -10.74 -2.06
N SER A 137 6.17 -10.33 -1.61
CA SER A 137 6.05 -9.41 -0.48
C SER A 137 6.59 -9.99 0.83
N GLY A 138 6.49 -11.31 1.03
CA GLY A 138 7.10 -11.99 2.18
C GLY A 138 8.61 -11.80 2.25
N ARG A 139 9.29 -11.77 1.10
CA ARG A 139 10.74 -11.51 0.99
C ARG A 139 11.12 -10.06 1.34
N LEU A 140 10.16 -9.15 1.34
CA LEU A 140 10.36 -7.71 1.58
C LEU A 140 10.06 -7.32 3.02
N LEU A 141 9.55 -8.21 3.88
CA LEU A 141 9.17 -7.84 5.23
C LEU A 141 10.36 -7.76 6.18
N GLU A 142 10.31 -6.79 7.08
CA GLU A 142 11.02 -6.85 8.34
C GLU A 142 10.43 -7.94 9.23
N GLU A 143 11.16 -8.37 10.26
CA GLU A 143 10.75 -9.46 11.14
C GLU A 143 9.35 -9.27 11.74
N THR A 144 9.00 -8.05 12.10
CA THR A 144 7.67 -7.68 12.63
C THR A 144 6.77 -7.01 11.60
N GLY A 145 7.15 -7.10 10.31
CA GLY A 145 6.43 -6.47 9.22
C GLY A 145 5.08 -7.13 8.90
N THR A 146 4.24 -6.43 8.17
CA THR A 146 2.95 -6.93 7.71
C THR A 146 2.71 -6.63 6.23
N VAL A 147 2.18 -7.61 5.50
CA VAL A 147 1.58 -7.40 4.18
C VAL A 147 0.09 -7.22 4.35
N VAL A 148 -0.47 -6.21 3.73
CA VAL A 148 -1.92 -5.97 3.69
C VAL A 148 -2.39 -6.11 2.27
N ALA A 149 -3.27 -7.07 1.99
CA ALA A 149 -3.92 -7.24 0.70
C ALA A 149 -5.36 -6.71 0.77
N GLU A 150 -5.66 -5.68 -0.05
CA GLU A 150 -7.03 -5.26 -0.33
C GLU A 150 -7.58 -6.08 -1.49
N HIS A 151 -8.76 -6.66 -1.31
CA HIS A 151 -9.40 -7.48 -2.34
C HIS A 151 -10.92 -7.46 -2.22
N PHE A 152 -11.62 -7.95 -3.25
CA PHE A 152 -13.06 -8.12 -3.19
C PHE A 152 -13.43 -9.16 -2.13
N HIS A 153 -14.45 -8.88 -1.32
CA HIS A 153 -14.77 -9.71 -0.15
C HIS A 153 -15.10 -11.17 -0.47
N LYS A 154 -15.58 -11.46 -1.70
CA LYS A 154 -15.87 -12.84 -2.15
C LYS A 154 -14.63 -13.60 -2.64
N ARG A 155 -13.50 -12.91 -2.85
CA ARG A 155 -12.25 -13.59 -3.18
C ARG A 155 -11.68 -14.22 -1.94
N ALA A 156 -11.42 -15.52 -2.00
CA ALA A 156 -10.63 -16.21 -0.98
C ALA A 156 -9.15 -16.02 -1.31
N LEU A 157 -8.36 -15.60 -0.34
CA LEU A 157 -6.91 -15.64 -0.38
C LEU A 157 -6.42 -16.77 0.53
N PRO A 158 -5.27 -17.41 0.23
CA PRO A 158 -4.74 -18.50 1.04
C PRO A 158 -4.44 -18.06 2.47
N GLU A 159 -4.64 -18.93 3.44
CA GLU A 159 -4.28 -18.66 4.85
C GLU A 159 -2.77 -18.63 5.05
N THR A 160 -2.03 -19.40 4.25
CA THR A 160 -0.56 -19.44 4.28
C THR A 160 -0.01 -19.40 2.86
N ILE A 161 1.01 -18.59 2.62
CA ILE A 161 1.68 -18.47 1.32
C ILE A 161 3.07 -17.88 1.47
N GLY A 162 4.07 -18.47 0.82
CA GLY A 162 5.42 -17.90 0.73
C GLY A 162 6.08 -17.57 2.08
N GLY A 163 5.80 -18.36 3.12
CA GLY A 163 6.29 -18.08 4.48
C GLY A 163 5.45 -17.07 5.26
N LEU A 164 4.36 -16.57 4.67
CA LEU A 164 3.38 -15.70 5.32
C LEU A 164 2.21 -16.50 5.89
N VAL A 165 1.64 -16.00 6.98
CA VAL A 165 0.39 -16.49 7.57
C VAL A 165 -0.59 -15.35 7.74
N SER A 166 -1.86 -15.56 7.38
CA SER A 166 -2.93 -14.58 7.59
C SER A 166 -3.27 -14.50 9.07
N THR A 167 -3.08 -13.30 9.64
CA THR A 167 -3.32 -13.05 11.08
C THR A 167 -4.64 -12.33 11.34
N ARG A 168 -5.17 -11.64 10.33
CA ARG A 168 -6.39 -10.83 10.46
C ARG A 168 -7.07 -10.62 9.12
N SER A 169 -8.40 -10.59 9.12
CA SER A 169 -9.21 -10.14 7.98
C SER A 169 -10.33 -9.22 8.45
N VAL A 170 -10.57 -8.13 7.73
CA VAL A 170 -11.63 -7.17 8.03
C VAL A 170 -12.40 -6.84 6.74
N ARG A 171 -13.72 -7.02 6.78
CA ARG A 171 -14.60 -6.66 5.65
C ARG A 171 -15.13 -5.24 5.82
N ILE A 172 -15.06 -4.46 4.75
CA ILE A 172 -15.57 -3.09 4.67
C ILE A 172 -16.41 -2.97 3.38
N GLY A 173 -17.72 -3.20 3.48
CA GLY A 173 -18.61 -3.25 2.32
C GLY A 173 -18.23 -4.40 1.38
N ASP A 174 -17.89 -4.06 0.13
CA ASP A 174 -17.45 -5.01 -0.89
C ASP A 174 -15.95 -5.32 -0.85
N HIS A 175 -15.19 -4.57 -0.05
CA HIS A 175 -13.76 -4.76 0.15
C HIS A 175 -13.46 -5.61 1.37
N LYS A 176 -12.30 -6.25 1.34
CA LYS A 176 -11.72 -6.96 2.45
C LYS A 176 -10.24 -6.63 2.54
N LEU A 177 -9.77 -6.33 3.74
CA LEU A 177 -8.35 -6.21 4.05
C LEU A 177 -7.92 -7.49 4.74
N THR A 178 -6.94 -8.19 4.17
CA THR A 178 -6.31 -9.36 4.78
C THR A 178 -4.87 -9.04 5.11
N PHE A 179 -4.50 -9.25 6.37
CA PHE A 179 -3.19 -8.97 6.93
C PHE A 179 -2.40 -10.26 7.05
N TYR A 180 -1.16 -10.23 6.60
CA TYR A 180 -0.22 -11.35 6.67
C TYR A 180 1.03 -10.92 7.41
N GLU A 181 1.58 -11.80 8.20
CA GLU A 181 2.85 -11.63 8.90
C GLU A 181 3.76 -12.83 8.61
N ALA A 182 5.06 -12.68 8.82
CA ALA A 182 5.98 -13.79 8.67
C ALA A 182 5.61 -14.91 9.66
N ARG A 183 5.64 -16.14 9.18
CA ARG A 183 5.47 -17.30 10.05
C ARG A 183 6.72 -17.47 10.92
N HIS A 184 6.53 -17.38 12.22
CA HIS A 184 7.55 -17.75 13.20
C HIS A 184 7.35 -19.23 13.55
N ASP A 185 8.34 -20.05 13.26
CA ASP A 185 8.37 -21.47 13.69
C ASP A 185 8.62 -21.58 15.19
#